data_929f62e54ed3de42cc87e09f22a19a8e
#
_entry.id   929f62e54ed3de42cc87e09f22a19a8e
#
_cell.length_a   1.000
_cell.length_b   1.000
_cell.length_c   1.000
_cell.angle_alpha   90.00
_cell.angle_beta   90.00
_cell.angle_gamma   90.00
#
_symmetry.space_group_name_H-M   'P 1'
#
loop_
_entity.id
_entity.type
_entity.pdbx_description
1 polymer ?
#
loop_
_entity_poly.entity_id
_entity_poly.type
_entity_poly.pdbx_seq_one_letter_code
_entity_poly.pdbx_strand_id
1 'polypeptide(L)'
;MEILANNPISELRNDIDKIQEQINSSYCKVFSSSGIHLNIGIGDIGFDPAKSLLSGSRIDISETGNFARWDQQGTGSQRALFWSILQVRSELSRVSDIQKELQKLESKKAQSSKDKEKIQKLKSQLSQDGSSDFFLPGYMLLIDEPETALHPSAVRAAKEHLYNLASEAGWQVMLSTHHPAFVDPIKDHTTIVRLHRLDKHLEPNIYKSETINFSDDELANLKALMVFDSNVSEIFFGDKVIIVEGDTEFAAFHEIMNSNPEDYPVSQRPLIIRARGKATITILVKILSHFKIDFSVLHDIDSPKVSSGDRANSAYSINKAISDAVTEARGAGLKVTYRCSCPNFEIHHQMDLPSKDKPFRSWKAVQEQEGVRSSIESILKELISVCNDIPSNDGTNYEDTLKNWITLNHKQDEPCYKF
;
A
#
# COMPACT_ATOMS: atom_id res chain seq x y z
N MET A 1 26.88 -45.50 -31.60
CA MET A 1 27.04 -44.75 -30.35
C MET A 1 26.32 -43.40 -30.32
N GLU A 2 26.16 -42.72 -31.47
CA GLU A 2 25.41 -41.46 -31.55
C GLU A 2 23.91 -41.56 -31.24
N ILE A 3 23.25 -42.68 -31.55
CA ILE A 3 21.79 -42.81 -31.35
C ILE A 3 21.41 -43.05 -29.87
N LEU A 4 22.32 -43.60 -29.05
CA LEU A 4 22.06 -43.81 -27.61
C LEU A 4 22.33 -42.60 -26.75
N ALA A 5 23.04 -41.59 -27.27
CA ALA A 5 23.31 -40.34 -26.56
C ALA A 5 22.24 -39.24 -26.81
N ASN A 6 21.48 -39.35 -27.89
CA ASN A 6 20.52 -38.31 -28.29
C ASN A 6 19.22 -38.31 -27.49
N ASN A 7 18.75 -39.47 -26.99
CA ASN A 7 17.51 -39.53 -26.19
C ASN A 7 17.60 -38.81 -24.82
N PRO A 8 18.61 -39.09 -23.99
CA PRO A 8 18.72 -38.40 -22.69
C PRO A 8 19.03 -36.90 -22.84
N ILE A 9 19.71 -36.51 -23.93
CA ILE A 9 19.97 -35.08 -24.21
C ILE A 9 18.70 -34.34 -24.64
N SER A 10 17.83 -34.98 -25.42
CA SER A 10 16.56 -34.39 -25.86
C SER A 10 15.56 -34.28 -24.70
N GLU A 11 15.49 -35.26 -23.81
CA GLU A 11 14.67 -35.20 -22.60
C GLU A 11 15.16 -34.06 -21.66
N LEU A 12 16.47 -33.98 -21.45
CA LEU A 12 17.07 -32.90 -20.64
C LEU A 12 16.79 -31.50 -21.23
N ARG A 13 16.85 -31.36 -22.56
CA ARG A 13 16.46 -30.09 -23.22
C ARG A 13 15.01 -29.73 -22.98
N ASN A 14 14.09 -30.65 -23.13
CA ASN A 14 12.67 -30.40 -22.87
C ASN A 14 12.41 -29.96 -21.43
N ASP A 15 13.12 -30.54 -20.46
CA ASP A 15 12.99 -30.16 -19.06
C ASP A 15 13.58 -28.76 -18.79
N ILE A 16 14.70 -28.42 -19.45
CA ILE A 16 15.30 -27.10 -19.39
C ILE A 16 14.38 -26.04 -20.00
N ASP A 17 13.78 -26.33 -21.15
CA ASP A 17 12.85 -25.42 -21.83
C ASP A 17 11.62 -25.14 -20.95
N LYS A 18 11.06 -26.15 -20.28
CA LYS A 18 9.97 -25.97 -19.31
C LYS A 18 10.36 -25.09 -18.13
N ILE A 19 11.56 -25.33 -17.56
CA ILE A 19 12.08 -24.51 -16.46
C ILE A 19 12.29 -23.07 -16.93
N GLN A 20 12.84 -22.87 -18.11
CA GLN A 20 12.99 -21.54 -18.71
C GLN A 20 11.65 -20.84 -18.87
N GLU A 21 10.63 -21.54 -19.39
CA GLU A 21 9.29 -20.95 -19.54
C GLU A 21 8.68 -20.55 -18.20
N GLN A 22 8.82 -21.36 -17.15
CA GLN A 22 8.33 -21.05 -15.81
C GLN A 22 9.03 -19.84 -15.22
N ILE A 23 10.37 -19.80 -15.28
CA ILE A 23 11.16 -18.65 -14.81
C ILE A 23 10.79 -17.40 -15.60
N ASN A 24 10.69 -17.50 -16.92
CA ASN A 24 10.33 -16.39 -17.78
C ASN A 24 8.93 -15.86 -17.49
N SER A 25 7.95 -16.74 -17.30
CA SER A 25 6.59 -16.36 -16.92
C SER A 25 6.56 -15.58 -15.60
N SER A 26 7.33 -16.01 -14.61
CA SER A 26 7.43 -15.29 -13.32
C SER A 26 8.15 -13.95 -13.48
N TYR A 27 9.25 -13.90 -14.22
CA TYR A 27 10.04 -12.68 -14.44
C TYR A 27 9.28 -11.62 -15.25
N CYS A 28 8.57 -12.02 -16.31
CA CYS A 28 7.79 -11.12 -17.15
C CYS A 28 6.60 -10.48 -16.44
N LYS A 29 6.17 -11.02 -15.28
CA LYS A 29 5.17 -10.34 -14.42
C LYS A 29 5.70 -9.02 -13.86
N VAL A 30 7.01 -8.88 -13.70
CA VAL A 30 7.68 -7.64 -13.21
C VAL A 30 8.24 -6.81 -14.36
N PHE A 31 8.82 -7.45 -15.36
CA PHE A 31 9.44 -6.83 -16.55
C PHE A 31 8.79 -7.33 -17.82
N SER A 32 7.65 -6.77 -18.19
CA SER A 32 6.80 -7.24 -19.28
C SER A 32 7.44 -7.15 -20.68
N SER A 33 8.46 -6.31 -20.85
CA SER A 33 9.20 -6.15 -22.12
C SER A 33 10.50 -6.97 -22.19
N SER A 34 10.80 -7.75 -21.15
CA SER A 34 12.05 -8.50 -21.01
C SER A 34 11.76 -10.01 -21.05
N GLY A 35 12.74 -10.80 -21.45
CA GLY A 35 12.69 -12.24 -21.47
C GLY A 35 13.99 -12.86 -20.95
N ILE A 36 13.89 -14.09 -20.42
CA ILE A 36 15.03 -14.85 -19.91
C ILE A 36 15.37 -15.95 -20.88
N HIS A 37 16.64 -16.10 -21.19
CA HIS A 37 17.17 -17.22 -21.96
C HIS A 37 18.21 -17.98 -21.15
N LEU A 38 17.96 -19.26 -20.91
CA LEU A 38 18.91 -20.20 -20.33
C LEU A 38 19.74 -20.81 -21.46
N ASN A 39 21.00 -20.45 -21.55
CA ASN A 39 21.91 -21.06 -22.49
C ASN A 39 22.73 -22.11 -21.74
N ILE A 40 22.40 -23.37 -21.92
CA ILE A 40 23.13 -24.49 -21.35
C ILE A 40 24.06 -25.04 -22.40
N GLY A 41 25.35 -24.73 -22.26
CA GLY A 41 26.39 -25.29 -23.11
C GLY A 41 26.76 -26.71 -22.68
N ILE A 42 26.84 -27.62 -23.62
CA ILE A 42 27.48 -28.93 -23.39
C ILE A 42 28.97 -28.69 -23.58
N GLY A 43 29.71 -28.66 -22.49
CA GLY A 43 31.18 -28.54 -22.58
C GLY A 43 31.85 -29.83 -22.99
N ASP A 44 33.14 -29.78 -23.37
CA ASP A 44 33.94 -30.95 -23.66
C ASP A 44 33.94 -31.95 -22.51
N ILE A 45 33.75 -33.23 -22.84
CA ILE A 45 33.66 -34.32 -21.86
C ILE A 45 35.05 -34.53 -21.22
N GLY A 46 35.26 -33.81 -20.10
CA GLY A 46 36.38 -34.04 -19.22
C GLY A 46 36.07 -35.14 -18.17
N PHE A 47 37.06 -35.49 -17.35
CA PHE A 47 36.97 -36.56 -16.34
C PHE A 47 35.91 -36.30 -15.21
N ASP A 48 35.27 -35.14 -15.16
CA ASP A 48 34.17 -34.84 -14.24
C ASP A 48 32.91 -34.50 -15.05
N PRO A 49 31.99 -35.47 -15.27
CA PRO A 49 30.83 -35.32 -16.13
C PRO A 49 29.89 -34.21 -15.66
N ALA A 50 29.75 -33.95 -14.35
CA ALA A 50 28.85 -32.96 -13.80
C ALA A 50 29.38 -31.51 -14.02
N LYS A 51 30.68 -31.30 -13.89
CA LYS A 51 31.32 -29.99 -14.20
C LYS A 51 31.37 -29.73 -15.69
N SER A 52 31.62 -30.74 -16.51
CA SER A 52 31.70 -30.60 -17.96
C SER A 52 30.35 -30.33 -18.61
N LEU A 53 29.25 -30.90 -18.11
CA LEU A 53 27.91 -30.64 -18.59
C LEU A 53 27.41 -29.23 -18.33
N LEU A 54 27.90 -28.59 -17.25
CA LEU A 54 27.49 -27.25 -16.85
C LEU A 54 28.49 -26.18 -17.29
N SER A 55 29.67 -26.59 -17.81
CA SER A 55 30.66 -25.63 -18.31
C SER A 55 30.14 -24.90 -19.55
N GLY A 56 30.02 -23.60 -19.50
CA GLY A 56 29.43 -22.80 -20.57
C GLY A 56 27.94 -22.47 -20.41
N SER A 57 27.28 -22.99 -19.37
CA SER A 57 25.92 -22.58 -19.04
C SER A 57 25.89 -21.14 -18.55
N ARG A 58 24.99 -20.34 -19.05
CA ARG A 58 24.81 -18.94 -18.64
C ARG A 58 23.33 -18.55 -18.69
N ILE A 59 22.99 -17.54 -17.92
CA ILE A 59 21.67 -16.92 -17.97
C ILE A 59 21.83 -15.59 -18.68
N ASP A 60 21.10 -15.41 -19.76
CA ASP A 60 21.00 -14.16 -20.48
C ASP A 60 19.58 -13.58 -20.31
N ILE A 61 19.49 -12.26 -20.14
CA ILE A 61 18.22 -11.55 -20.09
C ILE A 61 18.09 -10.79 -21.41
N SER A 62 16.94 -10.96 -22.07
CA SER A 62 16.60 -10.21 -23.28
C SER A 62 15.73 -9.01 -22.92
N GLU A 63 16.17 -7.85 -23.33
CA GLU A 63 15.37 -6.61 -23.25
C GLU A 63 15.28 -6.04 -24.67
N THR A 64 14.04 -5.91 -25.18
CA THR A 64 13.76 -5.40 -26.53
C THR A 64 14.55 -6.09 -27.65
N GLY A 65 14.80 -7.41 -27.49
CA GLY A 65 15.54 -8.22 -28.48
C GLY A 65 17.06 -8.22 -28.33
N ASN A 66 17.61 -7.46 -27.42
CA ASN A 66 19.04 -7.47 -27.12
C ASN A 66 19.30 -8.40 -25.92
N PHE A 67 20.28 -9.28 -26.05
CA PHE A 67 20.67 -10.22 -25.00
C PHE A 67 21.87 -9.66 -24.24
N ALA A 68 21.77 -9.65 -22.92
CA ALA A 68 22.88 -9.34 -22.04
C ALA A 68 22.95 -10.34 -20.89
N ARG A 69 24.15 -10.60 -20.40
CA ARG A 69 24.35 -11.47 -19.24
C ARG A 69 23.63 -10.90 -18.02
N TRP A 70 23.08 -11.80 -17.19
CA TRP A 70 22.34 -11.41 -15.99
C TRP A 70 23.16 -10.51 -15.04
N ASP A 71 24.50 -10.73 -14.95
CA ASP A 71 25.41 -9.96 -14.10
C ASP A 71 25.76 -8.57 -14.68
N GLN A 72 25.40 -8.29 -15.93
CA GLN A 72 25.52 -6.99 -16.58
C GLN A 72 24.22 -6.17 -16.54
N GLN A 73 23.17 -6.73 -16.01
CA GLN A 73 21.88 -6.04 -15.85
C GLN A 73 21.85 -5.18 -14.58
N GLY A 74 20.91 -4.25 -14.54
CA GLY A 74 20.64 -3.45 -13.35
C GLY A 74 20.24 -4.32 -12.16
N THR A 75 20.55 -3.88 -10.95
CA THR A 75 20.30 -4.62 -9.69
C THR A 75 18.84 -5.03 -9.50
N GLY A 76 17.89 -4.21 -9.97
CA GLY A 76 16.46 -4.54 -9.92
C GLY A 76 16.10 -5.76 -10.79
N SER A 77 16.64 -5.81 -12.01
CA SER A 77 16.45 -6.95 -12.92
C SER A 77 17.08 -8.23 -12.37
N GLN A 78 18.27 -8.13 -11.78
CA GLN A 78 18.94 -9.27 -11.12
C GLN A 78 18.11 -9.80 -9.94
N ARG A 79 17.54 -8.92 -9.11
CA ARG A 79 16.67 -9.30 -7.98
C ARG A 79 15.40 -9.99 -8.45
N ALA A 80 14.71 -9.45 -9.46
CA ALA A 80 13.51 -10.07 -10.00
C ALA A 80 13.79 -11.46 -10.60
N LEU A 81 14.90 -11.63 -11.30
CA LEU A 81 15.36 -12.93 -11.78
C LEU A 81 15.58 -13.90 -10.61
N PHE A 82 16.26 -13.44 -9.56
CA PHE A 82 16.53 -14.27 -8.38
C PHE A 82 15.23 -14.75 -7.72
N TRP A 83 14.23 -13.87 -7.53
CA TRP A 83 12.94 -14.26 -6.98
C TRP A 83 12.22 -15.29 -7.84
N SER A 84 12.24 -15.08 -9.17
CA SER A 84 11.62 -16.00 -10.12
C SER A 84 12.29 -17.39 -10.08
N ILE A 85 13.61 -17.45 -9.98
CA ILE A 85 14.36 -18.71 -9.83
C ILE A 85 14.02 -19.40 -8.50
N LEU A 86 13.95 -18.64 -7.39
CA LEU A 86 13.59 -19.19 -6.08
C LEU A 86 12.17 -19.77 -6.08
N GLN A 87 11.22 -19.07 -6.70
CA GLN A 87 9.85 -19.57 -6.83
C GLN A 87 9.81 -20.87 -7.58
N VAL A 88 10.37 -20.91 -8.79
CA VAL A 88 10.39 -22.13 -9.63
C VAL A 88 11.13 -23.28 -8.95
N ARG A 89 12.27 -23.00 -8.32
CA ARG A 89 13.01 -24.02 -7.54
C ARG A 89 12.17 -24.62 -6.41
N SER A 90 11.41 -23.78 -5.70
CA SER A 90 10.55 -24.23 -4.60
C SER A 90 9.43 -25.11 -5.12
N GLU A 91 8.79 -24.73 -6.23
CA GLU A 91 7.74 -25.51 -6.88
C GLU A 91 8.26 -26.89 -7.34
N LEU A 92 9.42 -26.91 -8.01
CA LEU A 92 10.07 -28.17 -8.45
C LEU A 92 10.47 -29.05 -7.27
N SER A 93 11.00 -28.47 -6.18
CA SER A 93 11.33 -29.22 -4.97
C SER A 93 10.09 -29.84 -4.35
N ARG A 94 8.98 -29.09 -4.28
CA ARG A 94 7.69 -29.56 -3.77
C ARG A 94 7.18 -30.76 -4.56
N VAL A 95 7.19 -30.67 -5.90
CA VAL A 95 6.78 -31.79 -6.77
C VAL A 95 7.65 -33.02 -6.53
N SER A 96 8.98 -32.85 -6.47
CA SER A 96 9.93 -33.93 -6.18
C SER A 96 9.67 -34.59 -4.82
N ASP A 97 9.39 -33.80 -3.78
CA ASP A 97 9.17 -34.35 -2.44
C ASP A 97 7.83 -35.10 -2.35
N ILE A 98 6.78 -34.63 -3.03
CA ILE A 98 5.50 -35.33 -3.15
C ILE A 98 5.69 -36.65 -3.90
N GLN A 99 6.44 -36.62 -4.99
CA GLN A 99 6.72 -37.87 -5.77
C GLN A 99 7.50 -38.89 -4.95
N LYS A 100 8.52 -38.46 -4.19
CA LYS A 100 9.31 -39.37 -3.31
C LYS A 100 8.43 -39.98 -2.21
N GLU A 101 7.54 -39.18 -1.61
CA GLU A 101 6.63 -39.69 -0.58
C GLU A 101 5.59 -40.64 -1.16
N LEU A 102 5.09 -40.34 -2.33
CA LEU A 102 4.15 -41.21 -3.07
C LEU A 102 4.80 -42.54 -3.40
N GLN A 103 6.02 -42.57 -3.96
CA GLN A 103 6.81 -43.80 -4.21
C GLN A 103 7.04 -44.60 -2.92
N LYS A 104 7.37 -43.94 -1.80
CA LYS A 104 7.53 -44.59 -0.51
C LYS A 104 6.25 -45.30 -0.04
N LEU A 105 5.09 -44.66 -0.22
CA LEU A 105 3.82 -45.23 0.19
C LEU A 105 3.35 -46.33 -0.74
N GLU A 106 3.56 -46.19 -2.04
CA GLU A 106 3.20 -47.20 -3.04
C GLU A 106 4.08 -48.46 -2.97
N SER A 107 5.35 -48.31 -2.59
CA SER A 107 6.28 -49.43 -2.45
C SER A 107 6.07 -50.28 -1.18
N LYS A 108 5.20 -49.88 -0.25
CA LYS A 108 4.85 -50.69 0.92
C LYS A 108 4.10 -51.96 0.54
N LYS A 109 4.62 -53.12 0.96
CA LYS A 109 4.01 -54.44 0.69
C LYS A 109 2.61 -54.65 1.28
N ALA A 110 2.25 -53.91 2.34
CA ALA A 110 0.93 -53.88 2.96
C ALA A 110 0.53 -52.43 3.20
N GLN A 111 -0.43 -51.93 2.42
CA GLN A 111 -0.96 -50.59 2.54
C GLN A 111 -2.16 -50.59 3.50
N SER A 112 -2.12 -49.77 4.56
CA SER A 112 -3.28 -49.55 5.42
C SER A 112 -4.32 -48.67 4.72
N SER A 113 -5.55 -48.63 5.24
CA SER A 113 -6.59 -47.68 4.77
C SER A 113 -6.14 -46.24 4.80
N LYS A 114 -5.34 -45.87 5.80
CA LYS A 114 -4.74 -44.51 5.94
C LYS A 114 -3.67 -44.26 4.85
N ASP A 115 -2.87 -45.28 4.47
CA ASP A 115 -1.88 -45.12 3.40
C ASP A 115 -2.58 -44.90 2.04
N LYS A 116 -3.69 -45.60 1.77
CA LYS A 116 -4.47 -45.42 0.54
C LYS A 116 -5.10 -44.03 0.44
N GLU A 117 -5.65 -43.53 1.55
CA GLU A 117 -6.20 -42.21 1.61
C GLU A 117 -5.12 -41.13 1.38
N LYS A 118 -3.92 -41.31 1.97
CA LYS A 118 -2.78 -40.44 1.77
C LYS A 118 -2.26 -40.45 0.36
N ILE A 119 -2.18 -41.63 -0.30
CA ILE A 119 -1.81 -41.76 -1.71
C ILE A 119 -2.79 -41.01 -2.62
N GLN A 120 -4.09 -41.16 -2.39
CA GLN A 120 -5.10 -40.43 -3.18
C GLN A 120 -4.97 -38.92 -3.03
N LYS A 121 -4.73 -38.43 -1.82
CA LYS A 121 -4.48 -37.01 -1.54
C LYS A 121 -3.21 -36.49 -2.21
N LEU A 122 -2.10 -37.20 -2.15
CA LEU A 122 -0.86 -36.81 -2.82
C LEU A 122 -1.01 -36.81 -4.35
N LYS A 123 -1.80 -37.73 -4.91
CA LYS A 123 -2.10 -37.76 -6.35
C LYS A 123 -2.96 -36.56 -6.78
N SER A 124 -3.94 -36.18 -6.00
CA SER A 124 -4.76 -34.98 -6.29
C SER A 124 -3.95 -33.69 -6.22
N GLN A 125 -2.92 -33.63 -5.37
CA GLN A 125 -2.00 -32.48 -5.30
C GLN A 125 -1.07 -32.37 -6.53
N LEU A 126 -0.74 -33.50 -7.19
CA LEU A 126 0.02 -33.49 -8.43
C LEU A 126 -0.84 -33.14 -9.65
N SER A 127 -2.17 -33.35 -9.58
CA SER A 127 -3.11 -33.16 -10.69
C SER A 127 -3.75 -31.78 -10.79
N GLN A 128 -3.24 -30.74 -10.06
CA GLN A 128 -3.72 -29.34 -10.08
C GLN A 128 -5.21 -29.12 -9.73
N ASP A 129 -5.95 -30.13 -9.34
CA ASP A 129 -7.34 -29.93 -8.86
C ASP A 129 -7.32 -29.43 -7.42
N GLY A 130 -7.43 -28.12 -7.28
CA GLY A 130 -7.26 -27.31 -6.07
C GLY A 130 -8.31 -27.46 -4.96
N SER A 131 -8.63 -28.68 -4.58
CA SER A 131 -9.53 -28.95 -3.45
C SER A 131 -8.97 -30.00 -2.52
N SER A 132 -8.02 -29.66 -1.66
CA SER A 132 -7.75 -30.47 -0.47
C SER A 132 -7.14 -29.66 0.67
N ASP A 133 -7.80 -29.71 1.83
CA ASP A 133 -7.40 -29.20 3.14
C ASP A 133 -6.12 -29.84 3.71
N PHE A 134 -5.04 -29.94 2.94
CA PHE A 134 -3.81 -30.54 3.43
C PHE A 134 -2.68 -29.52 3.52
N PHE A 135 -2.31 -29.19 4.75
CA PHE A 135 -1.12 -28.43 5.09
C PHE A 135 0.15 -29.21 4.72
N LEU A 136 0.63 -29.00 3.51
CA LEU A 136 2.06 -29.20 3.25
C LEU A 136 2.84 -28.10 3.98
N PRO A 137 4.09 -28.35 4.40
CA PRO A 137 4.92 -27.29 4.94
C PRO A 137 4.97 -26.17 3.90
N GLY A 138 4.46 -24.99 4.30
CA GLY A 138 4.39 -23.83 3.42
C GLY A 138 5.78 -23.30 3.13
N TYR A 139 5.92 -22.63 2.00
CA TYR A 139 7.11 -21.84 1.68
C TYR A 139 6.94 -20.43 2.24
N MET A 140 8.00 -19.92 2.86
CA MET A 140 8.07 -18.54 3.29
C MET A 140 9.14 -17.81 2.48
N LEU A 141 8.72 -16.78 1.75
CA LEU A 141 9.61 -15.88 1.03
C LEU A 141 9.87 -14.65 1.89
N LEU A 142 11.12 -14.42 2.27
CA LEU A 142 11.56 -13.26 3.03
C LEU A 142 12.28 -12.31 2.09
N ILE A 143 11.83 -11.06 1.97
CA ILE A 143 12.42 -10.06 1.08
C ILE A 143 12.68 -8.79 1.87
N ASP A 144 13.88 -8.27 1.76
CA ASP A 144 14.28 -6.99 2.30
C ASP A 144 14.29 -5.94 1.19
N GLU A 145 13.48 -4.89 1.35
CA GLU A 145 13.33 -3.76 0.43
C GLU A 145 13.19 -4.18 -1.04
N PRO A 146 12.06 -4.81 -1.43
CA PRO A 146 11.84 -5.26 -2.81
C PRO A 146 11.86 -4.13 -3.83
N GLU A 147 11.60 -2.90 -3.42
CA GLU A 147 11.63 -1.69 -4.26
C GLU A 147 13.02 -1.25 -4.70
N THR A 148 14.07 -1.67 -4.00
CA THR A 148 15.42 -1.15 -4.21
C THR A 148 15.89 -1.40 -5.64
N ALA A 149 16.28 -0.31 -6.32
CA ALA A 149 16.74 -0.27 -7.70
C ALA A 149 15.70 -0.68 -8.77
N LEU A 150 14.41 -0.70 -8.43
CA LEU A 150 13.33 -0.89 -9.40
C LEU A 150 12.83 0.46 -9.95
N HIS A 151 12.51 0.48 -11.25
CA HIS A 151 11.75 1.58 -11.84
C HIS A 151 10.32 1.62 -11.25
N PRO A 152 9.66 2.79 -11.10
CA PRO A 152 8.34 2.88 -10.49
C PRO A 152 7.26 1.95 -11.07
N SER A 153 7.30 1.68 -12.38
CA SER A 153 6.40 0.70 -13.01
C SER A 153 6.69 -0.73 -12.55
N ALA A 154 7.98 -1.09 -12.40
CA ALA A 154 8.41 -2.40 -11.94
C ALA A 154 8.10 -2.59 -10.43
N VAL A 155 8.13 -1.51 -9.61
CA VAL A 155 7.69 -1.54 -8.22
C VAL A 155 6.21 -1.97 -8.12
N ARG A 156 5.33 -1.38 -8.96
CA ARG A 156 3.92 -1.76 -8.99
C ARG A 156 3.71 -3.21 -9.43
N ALA A 157 4.43 -3.64 -10.46
CA ALA A 157 4.37 -5.02 -10.95
C ALA A 157 4.91 -6.02 -9.92
N ALA A 158 5.98 -5.67 -9.21
CA ALA A 158 6.54 -6.48 -8.13
C ALA A 158 5.55 -6.62 -6.95
N LYS A 159 4.90 -5.52 -6.54
CA LYS A 159 3.81 -5.57 -5.56
C LYS A 159 2.76 -6.60 -5.96
N GLU A 160 2.17 -6.42 -7.14
CA GLU A 160 1.12 -7.33 -7.63
C GLU A 160 1.57 -8.80 -7.67
N HIS A 161 2.79 -9.03 -8.15
CA HIS A 161 3.34 -10.39 -8.20
C HIS A 161 3.51 -11.01 -6.81
N LEU A 162 4.06 -10.28 -5.84
CA LEU A 162 4.28 -10.78 -4.48
C LEU A 162 2.98 -11.01 -3.71
N TYR A 163 1.98 -10.13 -3.87
CA TYR A 163 0.65 -10.32 -3.29
C TYR A 163 -0.09 -11.50 -3.91
N ASN A 164 0.04 -11.71 -5.21
CA ASN A 164 -0.54 -12.87 -5.89
C ASN A 164 0.14 -14.16 -5.44
N LEU A 165 1.48 -14.17 -5.31
CA LEU A 165 2.23 -15.32 -4.79
C LEU A 165 1.77 -15.65 -3.35
N ALA A 166 1.58 -14.64 -2.49
CA ALA A 166 1.09 -14.86 -1.12
C ALA A 166 -0.35 -15.42 -1.08
N SER A 167 -1.13 -15.23 -2.14
CA SER A 167 -2.48 -15.80 -2.29
C SER A 167 -2.49 -17.24 -2.80
N GLU A 168 -1.35 -17.75 -3.29
CA GLU A 168 -1.22 -19.14 -3.74
C GLU A 168 -1.11 -20.08 -2.53
N ALA A 169 -1.73 -21.25 -2.63
CA ALA A 169 -1.73 -22.23 -1.56
C ALA A 169 -0.31 -22.66 -1.17
N GLY A 170 0.01 -22.57 0.10
CA GLY A 170 1.32 -22.96 0.65
C GLY A 170 2.40 -21.90 0.55
N TRP A 171 2.10 -20.68 0.07
CA TRP A 171 3.03 -19.57 0.08
C TRP A 171 2.71 -18.55 1.18
N GLN A 172 3.75 -18.07 1.83
CA GLN A 172 3.72 -16.92 2.72
C GLN A 172 4.84 -15.97 2.29
N VAL A 173 4.49 -14.69 2.11
CA VAL A 173 5.46 -13.65 1.77
C VAL A 173 5.58 -12.70 2.94
N MET A 174 6.80 -12.46 3.40
CA MET A 174 7.12 -11.43 4.37
C MET A 174 8.16 -10.50 3.76
N LEU A 175 7.88 -9.20 3.78
CA LEU A 175 8.81 -8.20 3.24
C LEU A 175 9.01 -7.07 4.24
N SER A 176 10.21 -6.50 4.25
CA SER A 176 10.45 -5.17 4.80
C SER A 176 10.38 -4.16 3.67
N THR A 177 9.81 -3.00 3.91
CA THR A 177 9.74 -1.91 2.92
C THR A 177 9.61 -0.56 3.59
N HIS A 178 10.14 0.47 2.95
CA HIS A 178 9.86 1.86 3.26
C HIS A 178 9.12 2.56 2.10
N HIS A 179 8.67 1.79 1.10
CA HIS A 179 8.00 2.32 -0.08
C HIS A 179 6.47 2.16 0.03
N PRO A 180 5.70 3.26 -0.05
CA PRO A 180 4.24 3.25 0.13
C PRO A 180 3.50 2.25 -0.78
N ALA A 181 4.00 2.04 -2.00
CA ALA A 181 3.35 1.16 -2.96
C ALA A 181 3.18 -0.29 -2.48
N PHE A 182 4.03 -0.79 -1.56
CA PHE A 182 3.92 -2.14 -1.02
C PHE A 182 2.94 -2.27 0.15
N VAL A 183 2.45 -1.15 0.69
CA VAL A 183 1.50 -1.16 1.79
C VAL A 183 0.08 -1.18 1.25
N ASP A 184 -0.64 -2.27 1.52
CA ASP A 184 -2.04 -2.45 1.11
C ASP A 184 -2.88 -2.90 2.31
N PRO A 185 -3.52 -1.96 3.03
CA PRO A 185 -4.30 -2.29 4.22
C PRO A 185 -5.65 -2.93 3.90
N ILE A 186 -6.00 -3.02 2.62
CA ILE A 186 -7.32 -3.49 2.15
C ILE A 186 -7.26 -4.94 1.70
N LYS A 187 -6.06 -5.41 1.35
CA LYS A 187 -5.89 -6.77 0.84
C LYS A 187 -6.10 -7.77 1.97
N ASP A 188 -6.97 -8.75 1.74
CA ASP A 188 -7.26 -9.81 2.70
C ASP A 188 -5.98 -10.55 3.13
N HIS A 189 -5.98 -11.07 4.35
CA HIS A 189 -4.87 -11.81 4.95
C HIS A 189 -3.54 -11.04 5.01
N THR A 190 -3.62 -9.69 5.01
CA THR A 190 -2.43 -8.84 5.11
C THR A 190 -2.20 -8.43 6.57
N THR A 191 -0.97 -8.66 7.04
CA THR A 191 -0.49 -8.14 8.33
C THR A 191 0.57 -7.10 8.08
N ILE A 192 0.36 -5.88 8.56
CA ILE A 192 1.32 -4.78 8.48
C ILE A 192 1.87 -4.58 9.88
N VAL A 193 3.20 -4.58 10.01
CA VAL A 193 3.90 -4.28 11.26
C VAL A 193 4.63 -2.95 11.08
N ARG A 194 4.11 -1.90 11.69
CA ARG A 194 4.78 -0.60 11.72
C ARG A 194 5.78 -0.58 12.86
N LEU A 195 7.04 -0.37 12.54
CA LEU A 195 8.11 -0.17 13.53
C LEU A 195 8.29 1.33 13.76
N HIS A 196 8.01 1.78 14.95
CA HIS A 196 8.20 3.16 15.36
C HIS A 196 9.26 3.25 16.45
N ARG A 197 10.18 4.20 16.31
CA ARG A 197 11.23 4.42 17.32
C ARG A 197 10.75 5.51 18.28
N LEU A 198 10.45 5.10 19.50
CA LEU A 198 10.23 6.00 20.63
C LEU A 198 11.53 6.04 21.46
N ASP A 199 12.25 7.16 21.43
CA ASP A 199 13.55 7.34 22.10
C ASP A 199 14.57 6.24 21.72
N LYS A 200 14.81 5.30 22.65
CA LYS A 200 15.75 4.18 22.46
C LYS A 200 15.09 2.84 22.21
N HIS A 201 13.77 2.80 22.23
CA HIS A 201 13.00 1.56 22.08
C HIS A 201 12.27 1.53 20.74
N LEU A 202 12.21 0.34 20.13
CA LEU A 202 11.39 0.06 18.97
C LEU A 202 10.06 -0.53 19.45
N GLU A 203 8.95 0.13 19.13
CA GLU A 203 7.62 -0.40 19.41
C GLU A 203 6.96 -0.87 18.11
N PRO A 204 6.64 -2.17 17.98
CA PRO A 204 5.90 -2.68 16.84
C PRO A 204 4.40 -2.42 17.05
N ASN A 205 3.77 -1.76 16.10
CA ASN A 205 2.31 -1.69 15.98
C ASN A 205 1.87 -2.67 14.91
N ILE A 206 1.04 -3.63 15.29
CA ILE A 206 0.58 -4.71 14.41
C ILE A 206 -0.84 -4.40 13.94
N TYR A 207 -0.99 -4.34 12.64
CA TYR A 207 -2.25 -4.23 11.95
C TYR A 207 -2.56 -5.52 11.19
N LYS A 208 -3.79 -6.00 11.32
CA LYS A 208 -4.30 -7.11 10.50
C LYS A 208 -5.52 -6.61 9.74
N SER A 209 -5.56 -6.80 8.43
CA SER A 209 -6.68 -6.36 7.58
C SER A 209 -8.04 -6.86 8.08
N GLU A 210 -8.08 -8.04 8.67
CA GLU A 210 -9.29 -8.70 9.19
C GLU A 210 -9.82 -8.10 10.51
N THR A 211 -9.02 -7.27 11.21
CA THR A 211 -9.38 -6.72 12.52
C THR A 211 -10.09 -5.37 12.44
N ILE A 212 -10.06 -4.69 11.30
CA ILE A 212 -10.84 -3.49 11.07
C ILE A 212 -12.17 -3.86 10.41
N ASN A 213 -13.26 -3.53 11.07
CA ASN A 213 -14.59 -3.65 10.51
C ASN A 213 -14.89 -2.42 9.63
N PHE A 214 -14.57 -2.51 8.36
CA PHE A 214 -15.08 -1.58 7.35
C PHE A 214 -16.41 -2.10 6.82
N SER A 215 -17.37 -1.20 6.60
CA SER A 215 -18.51 -1.50 5.76
C SER A 215 -18.06 -1.64 4.30
N ASP A 216 -18.88 -2.28 3.46
CA ASP A 216 -18.57 -2.44 2.03
C ASP A 216 -18.37 -1.08 1.33
N ASP A 217 -19.15 -0.07 1.71
CA ASP A 217 -19.02 1.29 1.18
C ASP A 217 -17.74 1.99 1.65
N GLU A 218 -17.35 1.84 2.93
CA GLU A 218 -16.09 2.35 3.44
C GLU A 218 -14.90 1.71 2.72
N LEU A 219 -14.96 0.40 2.49
CA LEU A 219 -13.91 -0.33 1.78
C LEU A 219 -13.79 0.09 0.32
N ALA A 220 -14.93 0.29 -0.36
CA ALA A 220 -14.96 0.80 -1.74
C ALA A 220 -14.39 2.22 -1.83
N ASN A 221 -14.76 3.10 -0.90
CA ASN A 221 -14.23 4.47 -0.83
C ASN A 221 -12.73 4.49 -0.56
N LEU A 222 -12.23 3.64 0.33
CA LEU A 222 -10.81 3.54 0.63
C LEU A 222 -10.02 3.04 -0.59
N LYS A 223 -10.53 2.02 -1.29
CA LYS A 223 -9.94 1.55 -2.55
C LYS A 223 -9.84 2.66 -3.59
N ALA A 224 -10.93 3.41 -3.78
CA ALA A 224 -10.95 4.54 -4.70
C ALA A 224 -9.93 5.61 -4.29
N LEU A 225 -9.88 5.97 -3.00
CA LEU A 225 -8.95 6.97 -2.49
C LEU A 225 -7.48 6.57 -2.73
N MET A 226 -7.11 5.32 -2.45
CA MET A 226 -5.76 4.82 -2.69
C MET A 226 -5.36 4.78 -4.16
N VAL A 227 -6.33 4.61 -5.06
CA VAL A 227 -6.10 4.70 -6.51
C VAL A 227 -5.93 6.14 -6.96
N PHE A 228 -6.74 7.08 -6.43
CA PHE A 228 -6.71 8.48 -6.83
C PHE A 228 -5.56 9.27 -6.21
N ASP A 229 -5.09 8.89 -5.03
CA ASP A 229 -4.03 9.59 -4.33
C ASP A 229 -3.01 8.59 -3.73
N SER A 230 -1.88 8.44 -4.41
CA SER A 230 -0.79 7.56 -3.97
C SER A 230 -0.20 7.98 -2.61
N ASN A 231 -0.35 9.24 -2.21
CA ASN A 231 0.16 9.76 -0.95
C ASN A 231 -0.61 9.19 0.26
N VAL A 232 -1.83 8.69 0.05
CA VAL A 232 -2.59 8.04 1.13
C VAL A 232 -1.83 6.88 1.75
N SER A 233 -1.09 6.11 0.96
CA SER A 233 -0.27 5.01 1.50
C SER A 233 0.95 5.50 2.29
N GLU A 234 1.34 6.79 2.17
CA GLU A 234 2.43 7.36 2.95
C GLU A 234 2.07 7.57 4.43
N ILE A 235 0.77 7.54 4.78
CA ILE A 235 0.31 7.68 6.17
C ILE A 235 0.98 6.69 7.13
N PHE A 236 1.35 5.52 6.62
CA PHE A 236 2.01 4.48 7.41
C PHE A 236 3.46 4.82 7.79
N PHE A 237 4.04 5.83 7.11
CA PHE A 237 5.43 6.27 7.30
C PHE A 237 5.54 7.65 7.93
N GLY A 238 4.44 8.42 7.97
CA GLY A 238 4.42 9.77 8.53
C GLY A 238 4.41 9.77 10.07
N ASP A 239 5.18 10.68 10.67
CA ASP A 239 5.13 10.93 12.12
C ASP A 239 4.12 12.03 12.48
N LYS A 240 3.83 12.92 11.55
CA LYS A 240 2.87 14.02 11.68
C LYS A 240 1.94 14.01 10.49
N VAL A 241 0.73 13.54 10.69
CA VAL A 241 -0.28 13.42 9.62
C VAL A 241 -1.35 14.49 9.83
N ILE A 242 -1.63 15.25 8.77
CA ILE A 242 -2.71 16.22 8.73
C ILE A 242 -3.70 15.79 7.66
N ILE A 243 -4.93 15.51 8.06
CA ILE A 243 -6.03 15.21 7.13
C ILE A 243 -6.74 16.52 6.81
N VAL A 244 -6.83 16.86 5.53
CA VAL A 244 -7.61 17.99 5.01
C VAL A 244 -8.74 17.52 4.13
N GLU A 245 -9.81 18.30 4.01
CA GLU A 245 -10.97 17.89 3.23
C GLU A 245 -10.67 17.79 1.73
N GLY A 246 -9.93 18.78 1.19
CA GLY A 246 -9.76 18.87 -0.25
C GLY A 246 -8.44 19.48 -0.74
N ASP A 247 -8.46 19.84 -2.02
CA ASP A 247 -7.27 20.36 -2.72
C ASP A 247 -6.99 21.85 -2.37
N THR A 248 -7.95 22.59 -1.87
CA THR A 248 -7.83 24.01 -1.54
C THR A 248 -6.88 24.21 -0.35
N GLU A 249 -7.15 23.50 0.74
CA GLU A 249 -6.31 23.50 1.95
C GLU A 249 -4.93 22.94 1.66
N PHE A 250 -4.89 21.83 0.90
CA PHE A 250 -3.63 21.20 0.49
C PHE A 250 -2.73 22.18 -0.26
N ALA A 251 -3.26 22.89 -1.25
CA ALA A 251 -2.51 23.86 -2.03
C ALA A 251 -2.00 25.03 -1.17
N ALA A 252 -2.84 25.55 -0.28
CA ALA A 252 -2.48 26.65 0.63
C ALA A 252 -1.37 26.25 1.59
N PHE A 253 -1.48 25.09 2.25
CA PHE A 253 -0.48 24.60 3.20
C PHE A 253 0.86 24.30 2.53
N HIS A 254 0.82 23.69 1.35
CA HIS A 254 2.05 23.45 0.60
C HIS A 254 2.75 24.74 0.18
N GLU A 255 1.99 25.78 -0.20
CA GLU A 255 2.59 27.07 -0.53
C GLU A 255 3.26 27.73 0.68
N ILE A 256 2.61 27.69 1.85
CA ILE A 256 3.23 28.22 3.08
C ILE A 256 4.54 27.50 3.40
N MET A 257 4.54 26.17 3.35
CA MET A 257 5.74 25.38 3.63
C MET A 257 6.85 25.57 2.59
N ASN A 258 6.50 25.79 1.32
CA ASN A 258 7.47 26.00 0.25
C ASN A 258 8.08 27.39 0.29
N SER A 259 7.30 28.40 0.65
CA SER A 259 7.79 29.78 0.75
C SER A 259 8.57 30.08 2.03
N ASN A 260 8.48 29.20 3.05
CA ASN A 260 9.20 29.34 4.33
C ASN A 260 10.04 28.09 4.65
N PRO A 261 11.06 27.78 3.86
CA PRO A 261 11.85 26.54 4.02
C PRO A 261 12.66 26.50 5.34
N GLU A 262 12.94 27.65 5.96
CA GLU A 262 13.63 27.73 7.24
C GLU A 262 12.72 27.27 8.38
N ASP A 263 11.45 27.69 8.37
CA ASP A 263 10.46 27.29 9.37
C ASP A 263 9.91 25.89 9.12
N TYR A 264 9.87 25.46 7.86
CA TYR A 264 9.36 24.16 7.41
C TYR A 264 10.40 23.38 6.59
N PRO A 265 11.51 22.93 7.20
CA PRO A 265 12.50 22.12 6.51
C PRO A 265 11.88 20.83 5.98
N VAL A 266 12.22 20.44 4.76
CA VAL A 266 11.58 19.32 4.02
C VAL A 266 11.52 18.03 4.86
N SER A 267 12.57 17.74 5.62
CA SER A 267 12.67 16.54 6.47
C SER A 267 11.74 16.53 7.69
N GLN A 268 11.11 17.67 8.02
CA GLN A 268 10.24 17.83 9.21
C GLN A 268 8.81 18.24 8.84
N ARG A 269 8.51 18.33 7.55
CA ARG A 269 7.18 18.68 7.08
C ARG A 269 6.16 17.63 7.46
N PRO A 270 4.96 18.04 7.87
CA PRO A 270 3.87 17.12 8.07
C PRO A 270 3.45 16.47 6.73
N LEU A 271 2.98 15.26 6.80
CA LEU A 271 2.31 14.63 5.68
C LEU A 271 0.87 15.14 5.61
N ILE A 272 0.52 15.82 4.53
CA ILE A 272 -0.84 16.34 4.33
C ILE A 272 -1.60 15.40 3.40
N ILE A 273 -2.68 14.85 3.90
CA ILE A 273 -3.54 13.89 3.18
C ILE A 273 -4.86 14.55 2.82
N ARG A 274 -5.22 14.47 1.55
CA ARG A 274 -6.51 14.94 1.05
C ARG A 274 -7.55 13.84 1.16
N ALA A 275 -8.58 14.08 1.93
CA ALA A 275 -9.68 13.11 2.07
C ALA A 275 -10.53 12.96 0.80
N ARG A 276 -10.44 13.95 -0.14
CA ARG A 276 -11.26 13.96 -1.36
C ARG A 276 -12.75 13.96 -1.10
N GLY A 277 -13.14 14.50 0.04
CA GLY A 277 -14.51 14.66 0.50
C GLY A 277 -14.66 14.29 1.97
N LYS A 278 -15.62 14.93 2.59
CA LYS A 278 -15.83 14.91 4.04
C LYS A 278 -16.08 13.50 4.61
N ALA A 279 -16.83 12.68 3.88
CA ALA A 279 -17.16 11.31 4.32
C ALA A 279 -15.92 10.39 4.45
N THR A 280 -14.87 10.66 3.67
CA THR A 280 -13.65 9.84 3.67
C THR A 280 -12.76 10.16 4.88
N ILE A 281 -12.94 11.33 5.53
CA ILE A 281 -12.19 11.70 6.74
C ILE A 281 -12.37 10.65 7.84
N THR A 282 -13.59 10.17 8.06
CA THR A 282 -13.87 9.14 9.09
C THR A 282 -13.13 7.83 8.83
N ILE A 283 -12.97 7.46 7.56
CA ILE A 283 -12.25 6.24 7.15
C ILE A 283 -10.75 6.40 7.45
N LEU A 284 -10.18 7.57 7.11
CA LEU A 284 -8.76 7.87 7.42
C LEU A 284 -8.50 7.92 8.92
N VAL A 285 -9.39 8.54 9.70
CA VAL A 285 -9.34 8.56 11.17
C VAL A 285 -9.33 7.14 11.72
N LYS A 286 -10.21 6.27 11.20
CA LYS A 286 -10.30 4.85 11.61
C LYS A 286 -9.00 4.08 11.37
N ILE A 287 -8.36 4.30 10.19
CA ILE A 287 -7.07 3.69 9.86
C ILE A 287 -5.97 4.19 10.81
N LEU A 288 -5.81 5.52 10.92
CA LEU A 288 -4.78 6.11 11.79
C LEU A 288 -4.93 5.68 13.24
N SER A 289 -6.16 5.61 13.74
CA SER A 289 -6.46 5.12 15.08
C SER A 289 -6.02 3.67 15.26
N HIS A 290 -6.26 2.81 14.28
CA HIS A 290 -5.85 1.42 14.33
C HIS A 290 -4.32 1.25 14.36
N PHE A 291 -3.61 2.07 13.59
CA PHE A 291 -2.14 2.09 13.58
C PHE A 291 -1.51 2.87 14.75
N LYS A 292 -2.33 3.44 15.64
CA LYS A 292 -1.89 4.28 16.75
C LYS A 292 -0.98 5.42 16.29
N ILE A 293 -1.37 6.09 15.21
CA ILE A 293 -0.69 7.25 14.66
C ILE A 293 -1.42 8.48 15.14
N ASP A 294 -0.71 9.42 15.77
CA ASP A 294 -1.24 10.72 16.13
C ASP A 294 -1.45 11.56 14.87
N PHE A 295 -2.54 12.35 14.82
CA PHE A 295 -2.90 13.07 13.61
C PHE A 295 -3.66 14.36 13.91
N SER A 296 -3.83 15.16 12.87
CA SER A 296 -4.68 16.36 12.91
C SER A 296 -5.72 16.31 11.81
N VAL A 297 -6.88 16.90 12.04
CA VAL A 297 -7.98 16.98 11.08
C VAL A 297 -8.41 18.42 10.91
N LEU A 298 -8.58 18.86 9.67
CA LEU A 298 -9.22 20.10 9.28
C LEU A 298 -10.28 19.84 8.23
N HIS A 299 -11.50 20.32 8.46
CA HIS A 299 -12.58 20.25 7.48
C HIS A 299 -13.52 21.45 7.61
N ASP A 300 -14.38 21.62 6.62
CA ASP A 300 -15.40 22.67 6.60
C ASP A 300 -16.59 22.30 7.49
N ILE A 301 -17.23 23.28 8.14
CA ILE A 301 -18.49 23.04 8.86
C ILE A 301 -19.63 22.93 7.88
N ASP A 302 -19.65 23.77 6.84
CA ASP A 302 -20.75 23.97 5.91
C ASP A 302 -22.03 24.57 6.55
N SER A 303 -23.01 24.86 5.72
CA SER A 303 -24.34 25.29 6.16
C SER A 303 -25.26 24.10 6.46
N PRO A 304 -26.16 24.21 7.46
CA PRO A 304 -27.08 23.12 7.82
C PRO A 304 -28.03 22.72 6.69
N LYS A 305 -28.39 23.67 5.81
CA LYS A 305 -29.26 23.43 4.66
C LYS A 305 -28.58 23.87 3.38
N VAL A 306 -29.07 23.33 2.26
CA VAL A 306 -28.66 23.80 0.93
C VAL A 306 -29.05 25.26 0.71
N SER A 307 -28.47 25.93 -0.29
CA SER A 307 -28.65 27.37 -0.53
C SER A 307 -30.11 27.81 -0.64
N SER A 308 -31.03 26.96 -1.15
CA SER A 308 -32.46 27.23 -1.17
C SER A 308 -33.12 27.17 0.21
N GLY A 309 -32.53 26.54 1.19
CA GLY A 309 -33.11 26.28 2.51
C GLY A 309 -34.13 25.16 2.58
N ASP A 310 -34.41 24.49 1.46
CA ASP A 310 -35.51 23.50 1.35
C ASP A 310 -35.12 22.12 1.89
N ARG A 311 -33.83 21.79 1.87
CA ARG A 311 -33.31 20.48 2.23
C ARG A 311 -32.11 20.58 3.17
N ALA A 312 -31.96 19.56 4.02
CA ALA A 312 -30.75 19.41 4.82
C ALA A 312 -29.52 19.24 3.91
N ASN A 313 -28.41 19.82 4.32
CA ASN A 313 -27.12 19.67 3.64
C ASN A 313 -26.43 18.38 4.15
N SER A 314 -26.22 17.44 3.25
CA SER A 314 -25.56 16.17 3.59
C SER A 314 -24.13 16.39 4.08
N ALA A 315 -23.40 17.39 3.56
CA ALA A 315 -22.05 17.71 4.01
C ALA A 315 -22.05 18.16 5.48
N TYR A 316 -23.05 18.96 5.91
CA TYR A 316 -23.18 19.36 7.30
C TYR A 316 -23.45 18.16 8.24
N SER A 317 -24.29 17.22 7.82
CA SER A 317 -24.65 16.05 8.66
C SER A 317 -23.46 15.13 8.97
N ILE A 318 -22.40 15.16 8.14
CA ILE A 318 -21.20 14.35 8.33
C ILE A 318 -20.32 14.89 9.47
N ASN A 319 -20.44 16.17 9.85
CA ASN A 319 -19.64 16.78 10.94
C ASN A 319 -19.72 15.95 12.23
N LYS A 320 -20.92 15.45 12.55
CA LYS A 320 -21.12 14.62 13.74
C LYS A 320 -20.31 13.34 13.68
N ALA A 321 -20.32 12.65 12.55
CA ALA A 321 -19.57 11.39 12.37
C ALA A 321 -18.05 11.62 12.50
N ILE A 322 -17.53 12.75 11.97
CA ILE A 322 -16.11 13.10 12.11
C ILE A 322 -15.78 13.40 13.58
N SER A 323 -16.62 14.21 14.26
CA SER A 323 -16.43 14.55 15.68
C SER A 323 -16.47 13.31 16.57
N ASP A 324 -17.42 12.40 16.33
CA ASP A 324 -17.54 11.14 17.05
C ASP A 324 -16.29 10.25 16.84
N ALA A 325 -15.80 10.12 15.60
CA ALA A 325 -14.59 9.37 15.26
C ALA A 325 -13.32 9.94 15.92
N VAL A 326 -13.18 11.26 15.94
CA VAL A 326 -12.08 11.96 16.63
C VAL A 326 -12.15 11.72 18.14
N THR A 327 -13.35 11.78 18.72
CA THR A 327 -13.56 11.54 20.16
C THR A 327 -13.19 10.10 20.52
N GLU A 328 -13.57 9.13 19.69
CA GLU A 328 -13.20 7.72 19.87
C GLU A 328 -11.67 7.54 19.78
N ALA A 329 -11.01 8.15 18.80
CA ALA A 329 -9.56 8.11 18.66
C ALA A 329 -8.83 8.67 19.89
N ARG A 330 -9.30 9.80 20.43
CA ARG A 330 -8.78 10.38 21.69
C ARG A 330 -9.04 9.46 22.88
N GLY A 331 -10.21 8.85 22.96
CA GLY A 331 -10.55 7.85 23.99
C GLY A 331 -9.65 6.60 23.93
N ALA A 332 -9.13 6.26 22.75
CA ALA A 332 -8.14 5.20 22.55
C ALA A 332 -6.70 5.63 22.90
N GLY A 333 -6.49 6.87 23.35
CA GLY A 333 -5.19 7.39 23.81
C GLY A 333 -4.37 8.11 22.75
N LEU A 334 -4.94 8.39 21.56
CA LEU A 334 -4.24 9.16 20.54
C LEU A 334 -4.32 10.66 20.80
N LYS A 335 -3.29 11.37 20.35
CA LYS A 335 -3.25 12.81 20.30
C LYS A 335 -3.86 13.27 18.98
N VAL A 336 -5.01 13.92 19.04
CA VAL A 336 -5.71 14.38 17.84
C VAL A 336 -6.02 15.87 17.97
N THR A 337 -5.44 16.68 17.08
CA THR A 337 -5.84 18.07 16.89
C THR A 337 -6.97 18.14 15.89
N TYR A 338 -8.12 18.66 16.33
CA TYR A 338 -9.32 18.77 15.49
C TYR A 338 -9.69 20.24 15.30
N ARG A 339 -9.83 20.66 14.06
CA ARG A 339 -10.19 22.03 13.69
C ARG A 339 -11.24 22.04 12.58
N CYS A 340 -12.10 23.05 12.60
CA CYS A 340 -13.09 23.28 11.58
C CYS A 340 -12.98 24.69 11.00
N SER A 341 -13.11 24.81 9.70
CA SER A 341 -13.27 26.08 9.00
C SER A 341 -14.75 26.46 8.98
N CYS A 342 -15.08 27.69 9.36
CA CYS A 342 -16.44 28.16 9.51
C CYS A 342 -16.76 29.32 8.55
N PRO A 343 -17.80 29.19 7.70
CA PRO A 343 -18.52 27.97 7.35
C PRO A 343 -17.71 27.04 6.45
N ASN A 344 -16.72 27.57 5.74
CA ASN A 344 -15.77 26.88 4.89
C ASN A 344 -14.40 27.53 4.93
N PHE A 345 -13.38 26.88 4.37
CA PHE A 345 -11.99 27.34 4.42
C PHE A 345 -11.80 28.70 3.78
N GLU A 346 -12.41 28.95 2.62
CA GLU A 346 -12.24 30.20 1.90
C GLU A 346 -12.80 31.40 2.68
N ILE A 347 -14.02 31.28 3.20
CA ILE A 347 -14.67 32.34 3.97
C ILE A 347 -13.96 32.55 5.32
N HIS A 348 -13.56 31.46 5.98
CA HIS A 348 -12.83 31.51 7.25
C HIS A 348 -11.56 32.36 7.14
N HIS A 349 -10.81 32.18 6.04
CA HIS A 349 -9.56 32.90 5.78
C HIS A 349 -9.73 34.16 4.92
N GLN A 350 -10.98 34.63 4.72
CA GLN A 350 -11.30 35.84 3.97
C GLN A 350 -10.76 35.81 2.53
N MET A 351 -10.75 34.65 1.90
CA MET A 351 -10.37 34.48 0.51
C MET A 351 -11.60 34.71 -0.40
N ASP A 352 -11.51 35.68 -1.27
CA ASP A 352 -12.52 35.89 -2.32
C ASP A 352 -12.14 35.01 -3.54
N LEU A 353 -12.55 33.74 -3.47
CA LEU A 353 -12.26 32.78 -4.52
C LEU A 353 -13.47 32.51 -5.40
N PRO A 354 -13.34 32.60 -6.74
CA PRO A 354 -14.38 32.13 -7.64
C PRO A 354 -14.59 30.63 -7.50
N SER A 355 -15.77 30.13 -7.88
CA SER A 355 -16.13 28.71 -7.76
C SER A 355 -15.25 27.76 -8.59
N LYS A 356 -14.51 28.30 -9.57
CA LYS A 356 -13.62 27.53 -10.45
C LYS A 356 -12.15 27.70 -10.03
N ASP A 357 -11.39 26.63 -10.18
CA ASP A 357 -9.93 26.60 -9.93
C ASP A 357 -9.54 27.01 -8.49
N LYS A 358 -10.37 26.69 -7.50
CA LYS A 358 -10.14 27.04 -6.09
C LYS A 358 -8.74 26.68 -5.58
N PRO A 359 -8.18 25.48 -5.84
CA PRO A 359 -6.84 25.11 -5.33
C PRO A 359 -5.74 26.05 -5.84
N PHE A 360 -5.74 26.35 -7.15
CA PHE A 360 -4.77 27.28 -7.74
C PHE A 360 -4.95 28.70 -7.20
N ARG A 361 -6.20 29.13 -7.02
CA ARG A 361 -6.51 30.45 -6.48
C ARG A 361 -6.13 30.58 -5.01
N SER A 362 -6.34 29.55 -4.23
CA SER A 362 -5.91 29.51 -2.83
C SER A 362 -4.39 29.61 -2.71
N TRP A 363 -3.66 28.82 -3.51
CA TRP A 363 -2.22 28.90 -3.63
C TRP A 363 -1.73 30.32 -3.94
N LYS A 364 -2.38 30.98 -4.91
CA LYS A 364 -2.08 32.35 -5.31
C LYS A 364 -2.43 33.37 -4.23
N ALA A 365 -3.56 33.23 -3.54
CA ALA A 365 -3.96 34.11 -2.45
C ALA A 365 -2.95 34.09 -1.29
N VAL A 366 -2.39 32.94 -0.96
CA VAL A 366 -1.31 32.82 0.03
C VAL A 366 -0.05 33.59 -0.37
N GLN A 367 0.25 33.66 -1.67
CA GLN A 367 1.40 34.43 -2.18
C GLN A 367 1.18 35.94 -2.17
N GLU A 368 -0.03 36.37 -2.54
CA GLU A 368 -0.33 37.78 -2.83
C GLU A 368 -0.95 38.54 -1.65
N GLN A 369 -1.55 37.85 -0.66
CA GLN A 369 -2.33 38.46 0.42
C GLN A 369 -1.76 38.07 1.79
N GLU A 370 -1.01 38.96 2.41
CA GLU A 370 -0.34 38.74 3.72
C GLU A 370 -1.33 38.33 4.82
N GLY A 371 -2.53 38.96 4.87
CA GLY A 371 -3.56 38.62 5.85
C GLY A 371 -4.08 37.16 5.71
N VAL A 372 -4.28 36.69 4.46
CA VAL A 372 -4.67 35.32 4.17
C VAL A 372 -3.54 34.38 4.57
N ARG A 373 -2.32 34.69 4.17
CA ARG A 373 -1.13 33.92 4.51
C ARG A 373 -0.97 33.71 6.00
N SER A 374 -1.00 34.82 6.78
CA SER A 374 -0.83 34.78 8.25
C SER A 374 -1.94 33.97 8.93
N SER A 375 -3.19 34.09 8.44
CA SER A 375 -4.34 33.36 8.97
C SER A 375 -4.19 31.84 8.73
N ILE A 376 -3.79 31.44 7.52
CA ILE A 376 -3.62 30.03 7.16
C ILE A 376 -2.37 29.44 7.84
N GLU A 377 -1.30 30.21 7.94
CA GLU A 377 -0.09 29.76 8.64
C GLU A 377 -0.35 29.52 10.14
N SER A 378 -1.19 30.32 10.75
CA SER A 378 -1.59 30.13 12.16
C SER A 378 -2.26 28.77 12.36
N ILE A 379 -3.25 28.44 11.54
CA ILE A 379 -3.94 27.13 11.65
C ILE A 379 -3.00 25.96 11.29
N LEU A 380 -2.11 26.13 10.31
CA LEU A 380 -1.12 25.10 9.98
C LEU A 380 -0.19 24.83 11.18
N LYS A 381 0.30 25.85 11.87
CA LYS A 381 1.12 25.70 13.08
C LYS A 381 0.37 24.94 14.19
N GLU A 382 -0.91 25.22 14.38
CA GLU A 382 -1.74 24.51 15.32
C GLU A 382 -1.89 23.02 14.95
N LEU A 383 -2.12 22.73 13.67
CA LEU A 383 -2.25 21.35 13.19
C LEU A 383 -0.94 20.55 13.25
N ILE A 384 0.21 21.21 13.08
CA ILE A 384 1.54 20.59 13.23
C ILE A 384 1.85 20.27 14.69
N SER A 385 1.46 21.17 15.61
CA SER A 385 1.69 21.00 17.03
C SER A 385 0.68 20.07 17.67
N VAL A 386 0.58 18.81 17.24
CA VAL A 386 -0.36 17.82 17.80
C VAL A 386 -0.31 17.89 19.34
N CYS A 387 -1.18 18.69 19.93
CA CYS A 387 -1.12 19.04 21.35
C CYS A 387 -1.86 18.05 22.23
N ASN A 388 -1.29 17.79 23.43
CA ASN A 388 -1.97 17.06 24.50
C ASN A 388 -3.13 17.87 25.11
N ASP A 389 -3.09 19.19 24.99
CA ASP A 389 -4.10 20.09 25.51
C ASP A 389 -5.15 20.33 24.43
N ILE A 390 -6.36 19.88 24.68
CA ILE A 390 -7.52 20.19 23.84
C ILE A 390 -7.78 21.69 24.01
N PRO A 391 -7.53 22.53 22.97
CA PRO A 391 -7.83 23.95 23.09
C PRO A 391 -9.32 24.14 23.30
N SER A 392 -9.69 25.23 23.95
CA SER A 392 -11.10 25.57 24.23
C SER A 392 -11.98 25.69 22.99
N ASN A 393 -11.39 25.81 21.78
CA ASN A 393 -12.06 25.85 20.46
C ASN A 393 -11.51 24.79 19.53
N ASP A 394 -11.57 23.54 19.92
CA ASP A 394 -11.00 22.44 19.15
C ASP A 394 -11.87 21.96 17.95
N GLY A 395 -12.99 22.62 17.69
CA GLY A 395 -13.93 22.25 16.62
C GLY A 395 -14.88 21.11 16.99
N THR A 396 -14.76 20.49 18.16
CA THR A 396 -15.71 19.45 18.62
C THR A 396 -17.11 20.01 18.79
N ASN A 397 -17.22 21.30 19.03
CA ASN A 397 -18.50 22.01 19.12
C ASN A 397 -18.77 22.85 17.87
N TYR A 398 -18.75 22.19 16.71
CA TYR A 398 -18.96 22.84 15.41
C TYR A 398 -20.31 23.57 15.30
N GLU A 399 -21.36 23.09 16.01
CA GLU A 399 -22.69 23.74 15.99
C GLU A 399 -22.65 25.10 16.66
N ASP A 400 -22.03 25.22 17.84
CA ASP A 400 -21.93 26.49 18.54
C ASP A 400 -20.97 27.43 17.81
N THR A 401 -19.90 26.92 17.23
CA THR A 401 -19.00 27.68 16.36
C THR A 401 -19.78 28.30 15.19
N LEU A 402 -20.60 27.51 14.51
CA LEU A 402 -21.42 28.00 13.41
C LEU A 402 -22.49 29.00 13.87
N LYS A 403 -23.20 28.74 14.98
CA LYS A 403 -24.19 29.69 15.56
C LYS A 403 -23.57 31.04 15.90
N ASN A 404 -22.38 31.03 16.51
CA ASN A 404 -21.65 32.26 16.82
C ASN A 404 -21.23 32.98 15.55
N TRP A 405 -20.72 32.27 14.53
CA TRP A 405 -20.36 32.85 13.25
C TRP A 405 -21.55 33.48 12.54
N ILE A 406 -22.71 32.79 12.52
CA ILE A 406 -23.98 33.30 11.93
C ILE A 406 -24.38 34.62 12.63
N THR A 407 -24.28 34.65 13.95
CA THR A 407 -24.65 35.86 14.74
C THR A 407 -23.71 37.02 14.46
N LEU A 408 -22.40 36.77 14.44
CA LEU A 408 -21.38 37.82 14.20
C LEU A 408 -21.44 38.36 12.76
N ASN A 409 -21.85 37.56 11.79
CA ASN A 409 -21.91 37.95 10.38
C ASN A 409 -23.33 38.34 9.93
N HIS A 410 -24.28 38.46 10.87
CA HIS A 410 -25.68 38.83 10.58
C HIS A 410 -26.36 37.96 9.52
N LYS A 411 -26.11 36.59 9.58
CA LYS A 411 -26.60 35.60 8.62
C LYS A 411 -27.85 34.86 9.09
N GLN A 412 -28.50 35.27 10.17
CA GLN A 412 -29.64 34.56 10.78
C GLN A 412 -30.85 34.42 9.85
N ASP A 413 -31.02 35.37 8.94
CA ASP A 413 -32.15 35.39 7.99
C ASP A 413 -31.92 34.55 6.71
N GLU A 414 -30.67 34.15 6.46
CA GLU A 414 -30.36 33.34 5.30
C GLU A 414 -30.94 31.92 5.44
N PRO A 415 -31.69 31.42 4.44
CA PRO A 415 -32.39 30.13 4.53
C PRO A 415 -31.44 28.94 4.80
N CYS A 416 -30.21 28.96 4.28
CA CYS A 416 -29.23 27.89 4.45
C CYS A 416 -28.70 27.74 5.87
N TYR A 417 -28.76 28.80 6.70
CA TYR A 417 -28.27 28.80 8.09
C TYR A 417 -29.38 28.57 9.13
N LYS A 418 -30.59 28.26 8.71
CA LYS A 418 -31.66 27.86 9.66
C LYS A 418 -31.50 26.40 10.06
N PHE A 419 -31.28 26.15 11.35
CA PHE A 419 -31.16 24.83 11.96
C PHE A 419 -32.46 24.03 11.91
#